data_f15aa032d80aca209a65d5bed101a7d5
#
_entry.id   f15aa032d80aca209a65d5bed101a7d5
#
_cell.length_a   1.000
_cell.length_b   1.000
_cell.length_c   1.000
_cell.angle_alpha   90.00
_cell.angle_beta   90.00
_cell.angle_gamma   90.00
#
_symmetry.space_group_name_H-M   'P 1'
#
loop_
_entity.id
_entity.type
_entity.pdbx_description
1 polymer ?
#
loop_
_entity_poly.entity_id
_entity_poly.type
_entity_poly.pdbx_seq_one_letter_code
_entity_poly.pdbx_strand_id
1 'polypeptide(L)'
;DISQLNELYPAVRDQNPYGTCWAFASLMALETTLKPETNIDFSEDHMSINNNFSMTQNDGGEYTMAIAYLASWTGPVLEEDDPYGDGYSPEGLEAVVHLQEAQVLESKNYDNIKKSVFLYGGVQSSLYMEMPDSRSTSIYYDENKYSYCYIGPEKPNHDIVIIGWDDTYPASNFTFEPEGDGAFICANSWGEEFGDRGVFYVSYYDSNIGVHNVIYTGIEGTDNYDNIYQTDLCGWVGQIGYDRDYAYFANVYTANDDESLEAVAFYSVAPDSSYEIYIVEDFKDEASFSTRRLLTKGTFSNAGYYTVKIPEKVNLEQGGRYAIVVYI
;
A
#
# COMPACT_ATOMS: atom_id res chain seq x y z
N ASP A 1 -1.49 23.83 10.92
CA ASP A 1 -0.30 23.96 11.75
C ASP A 1 0.34 22.58 11.89
N ILE A 2 1.57 22.42 11.37
CA ILE A 2 2.34 21.15 11.39
C ILE A 2 2.46 20.59 12.81
N SER A 3 2.49 21.43 13.84
CA SER A 3 2.54 20.96 15.23
C SER A 3 1.36 20.11 15.65
N GLN A 4 0.20 20.24 15.02
CA GLN A 4 -0.99 19.43 15.28
C GLN A 4 -0.95 18.09 14.53
N LEU A 5 -0.19 18.02 13.43
CA LEU A 5 -0.02 16.79 12.67
C LEU A 5 0.84 15.76 13.45
N ASN A 6 1.80 16.21 14.25
CA ASN A 6 2.69 15.32 15.02
C ASN A 6 2.00 14.39 16.01
N GLU A 7 0.78 14.70 16.45
CA GLU A 7 0.00 13.80 17.32
C GLU A 7 -0.68 12.68 16.52
N LEU A 8 -0.89 12.87 15.22
CA LEU A 8 -1.60 11.95 14.35
C LEU A 8 -0.67 11.08 13.49
N TYR A 9 0.59 11.49 13.32
CA TYR A 9 1.53 10.77 12.45
C TYR A 9 2.71 10.21 13.24
N PRO A 10 3.28 9.06 12.80
CA PRO A 10 4.49 8.50 13.39
C PRO A 10 5.66 9.49 13.30
N ALA A 11 6.68 9.28 14.13
CA ALA A 11 7.92 10.00 14.02
C ALA A 11 8.54 9.76 12.64
N VAL A 12 9.10 10.81 12.04
CA VAL A 12 9.82 10.67 10.77
C VAL A 12 11.13 9.91 11.01
N ARG A 13 11.36 8.89 10.20
CA ARG A 13 12.53 8.01 10.27
C ARG A 13 13.50 8.30 9.14
N ASP A 14 14.69 7.69 9.19
CA ASP A 14 15.74 7.87 8.18
C ASP A 14 16.05 6.54 7.49
N GLN A 15 15.74 6.46 6.18
CA GLN A 15 16.01 5.29 5.35
C GLN A 15 17.49 5.05 5.04
N ASN A 16 18.37 6.03 5.32
CA ASN A 16 19.78 5.84 5.00
C ASN A 16 20.38 4.62 5.74
N PRO A 17 21.18 3.78 5.04
CA PRO A 17 21.81 4.06 3.75
C PRO A 17 21.13 3.39 2.54
N TYR A 18 19.94 2.83 2.66
CA TYR A 18 19.34 1.96 1.64
C TYR A 18 18.28 2.63 0.77
N GLY A 19 17.96 2.03 -0.38
CA GLY A 19 16.90 2.47 -1.31
C GLY A 19 15.50 1.97 -0.90
N THR A 20 15.10 2.18 0.36
CA THR A 20 13.92 1.59 0.99
C THR A 20 12.77 2.56 1.20
N CYS A 21 12.76 3.71 0.51
CA CYS A 21 11.71 4.73 0.63
C CYS A 21 10.29 4.15 0.47
N TRP A 22 10.12 3.15 -0.40
CA TRP A 22 8.86 2.46 -0.62
C TRP A 22 8.35 1.73 0.62
N ALA A 23 9.25 1.08 1.39
CA ALA A 23 8.90 0.40 2.64
C ALA A 23 8.51 1.41 3.72
N PHE A 24 9.33 2.48 3.90
CA PHE A 24 9.04 3.56 4.83
C PHE A 24 7.68 4.23 4.55
N ALA A 25 7.44 4.60 3.30
CA ALA A 25 6.19 5.25 2.92
C ALA A 25 4.97 4.33 3.10
N SER A 26 5.11 3.04 2.76
CA SER A 26 4.03 2.05 2.91
C SER A 26 3.69 1.82 4.38
N LEU A 27 4.69 1.57 5.23
CA LEU A 27 4.47 1.31 6.65
C LEU A 27 4.00 2.57 7.39
N MET A 28 4.57 3.74 7.10
CA MET A 28 4.08 5.00 7.66
C MET A 28 2.60 5.26 7.30
N ALA A 29 2.20 5.05 6.04
CA ALA A 29 0.81 5.19 5.64
C ALA A 29 -0.11 4.19 6.38
N LEU A 30 0.30 2.94 6.54
CA LEU A 30 -0.41 1.90 7.28
C LEU A 30 -0.51 2.26 8.78
N GLU A 31 0.55 2.70 9.41
CA GLU A 31 0.59 3.12 10.81
C GLU A 31 -0.35 4.29 11.10
N THR A 32 -0.44 5.26 10.18
CA THR A 32 -1.37 6.40 10.34
C THR A 32 -2.82 5.97 10.36
N THR A 33 -3.18 4.89 9.66
CA THR A 33 -4.55 4.33 9.66
C THR A 33 -4.93 3.75 11.02
N LEU A 34 -3.95 3.29 11.81
CA LEU A 34 -4.15 2.72 13.15
C LEU A 34 -4.20 3.79 14.25
N LYS A 35 -3.83 5.02 13.95
CA LYS A 35 -3.92 6.14 14.92
C LYS A 35 -5.33 6.72 14.99
N PRO A 36 -5.74 7.30 16.13
CA PRO A 36 -4.97 7.44 17.38
C PRO A 36 -5.03 6.22 18.31
N GLU A 37 -5.71 5.14 17.93
CA GLU A 37 -5.98 3.98 18.80
C GLU A 37 -4.70 3.26 19.23
N THR A 38 -3.72 3.19 18.31
CA THR A 38 -2.42 2.57 18.59
C THR A 38 -1.27 3.46 18.13
N ASN A 39 -0.18 3.45 18.87
CA ASN A 39 1.09 4.02 18.45
C ASN A 39 2.06 2.86 18.21
N ILE A 40 1.98 2.31 16.99
CA ILE A 40 2.76 1.16 16.56
C ILE A 40 3.87 1.61 15.62
N ASP A 41 4.96 0.89 15.61
CA ASP A 41 6.15 1.12 14.80
C ASP A 41 6.53 -0.21 14.14
N PHE A 42 6.43 -0.28 12.80
CA PHE A 42 6.70 -1.47 12.02
C PHE A 42 8.08 -1.44 11.39
N SER A 43 8.70 -2.61 11.27
CA SER A 43 10.04 -2.80 10.73
C SER A 43 10.10 -2.64 9.21
N GLU A 44 10.85 -1.65 8.73
CA GLU A 44 11.19 -1.51 7.32
C GLU A 44 12.27 -2.50 6.89
N ASP A 45 13.16 -2.94 7.79
CA ASP A 45 14.14 -3.98 7.48
C ASP A 45 13.42 -5.30 7.16
N HIS A 46 12.46 -5.72 7.97
CA HIS A 46 11.71 -6.93 7.69
C HIS A 46 10.96 -6.86 6.35
N MET A 47 10.28 -5.77 6.06
CA MET A 47 9.58 -5.62 4.78
C MET A 47 10.54 -5.61 3.59
N SER A 48 11.66 -4.92 3.70
CA SER A 48 12.60 -4.77 2.58
C SER A 48 13.48 -6.00 2.35
N ILE A 49 13.69 -6.84 3.38
CA ILE A 49 14.53 -8.05 3.31
C ILE A 49 13.69 -9.31 3.10
N ASN A 50 12.57 -9.46 3.83
CA ASN A 50 11.76 -10.69 3.84
C ASN A 50 10.53 -10.65 2.90
N ASN A 51 10.50 -9.75 1.93
CA ASN A 51 9.50 -9.81 0.87
C ASN A 51 9.78 -10.98 -0.10
N ASN A 52 8.77 -11.34 -0.90
CA ASN A 52 8.87 -12.49 -1.81
C ASN A 52 9.59 -12.17 -3.14
N PHE A 53 10.28 -11.04 -3.24
CA PHE A 53 11.02 -10.61 -4.43
C PHE A 53 12.51 -10.84 -4.25
N SER A 54 13.21 -11.23 -5.33
CA SER A 54 14.66 -11.43 -5.32
C SER A 54 15.40 -10.11 -5.54
N MET A 55 15.13 -9.12 -4.70
CA MET A 55 15.72 -7.78 -4.75
C MET A 55 16.45 -7.50 -3.44
N THR A 56 17.52 -6.72 -3.50
CA THR A 56 18.20 -6.21 -2.31
C THR A 56 17.61 -4.87 -1.88
N GLN A 57 17.88 -4.44 -0.67
CA GLN A 57 17.44 -3.13 -0.17
C GLN A 57 17.90 -1.95 -1.04
N ASN A 58 19.00 -2.10 -1.80
CA ASN A 58 19.51 -1.07 -2.70
C ASN A 58 18.87 -1.06 -4.10
N ASP A 59 18.12 -2.10 -4.45
CA ASP A 59 17.45 -2.17 -5.76
C ASP A 59 16.17 -1.32 -5.82
N GLY A 60 15.74 -0.79 -4.67
CA GLY A 60 14.46 -0.08 -4.55
C GLY A 60 13.26 -1.02 -4.46
N GLY A 61 12.08 -0.48 -4.69
CA GLY A 61 10.82 -1.21 -4.69
C GLY A 61 9.66 -0.26 -4.97
N GLU A 62 8.45 -0.78 -4.84
CA GLU A 62 7.23 -0.02 -5.06
C GLU A 62 6.08 -0.54 -4.18
N TYR A 63 4.99 0.20 -4.12
CA TYR A 63 3.83 -0.11 -3.28
C TYR A 63 3.22 -1.51 -3.53
N THR A 64 3.32 -2.05 -4.76
CA THR A 64 2.83 -3.40 -5.08
C THR A 64 3.59 -4.48 -4.31
N MET A 65 4.89 -4.28 -4.06
CA MET A 65 5.71 -5.16 -3.23
C MET A 65 5.27 -5.10 -1.76
N ALA A 66 4.98 -3.90 -1.25
CA ALA A 66 4.48 -3.72 0.10
C ALA A 66 3.12 -4.39 0.29
N ILE A 67 2.18 -4.21 -0.65
CA ILE A 67 0.87 -4.87 -0.59
C ILE A 67 1.04 -6.40 -0.63
N ALA A 68 1.91 -6.94 -1.49
CA ALA A 68 2.16 -8.39 -1.57
C ALA A 68 2.72 -8.95 -0.24
N TYR A 69 3.69 -8.27 0.36
CA TYR A 69 4.26 -8.62 1.66
C TYR A 69 3.21 -8.65 2.76
N LEU A 70 2.36 -7.62 2.84
CA LEU A 70 1.30 -7.51 3.84
C LEU A 70 0.16 -8.51 3.60
N ALA A 71 -0.25 -8.69 2.32
CA ALA A 71 -1.34 -9.59 1.95
C ALA A 71 -0.97 -11.07 2.10
N SER A 72 0.32 -11.41 2.07
CA SER A 72 0.80 -12.78 2.27
C SER A 72 0.98 -13.17 3.74
N TRP A 73 0.69 -12.27 4.68
CA TRP A 73 0.94 -12.43 6.11
C TRP A 73 2.43 -12.65 6.47
N THR A 74 3.33 -12.26 5.56
CA THR A 74 4.77 -12.26 5.85
C THR A 74 5.11 -11.23 6.94
N GLY A 75 4.35 -10.16 7.04
CA GLY A 75 4.40 -9.11 8.05
C GLY A 75 3.11 -8.27 8.02
N PRO A 76 3.12 -7.08 8.69
CA PRO A 76 4.29 -6.40 9.26
C PRO A 76 4.68 -6.95 10.64
N VAL A 77 5.95 -6.82 10.97
CA VAL A 77 6.49 -7.10 12.31
C VAL A 77 6.86 -5.79 13.01
N LEU A 78 7.10 -5.81 14.31
CA LEU A 78 7.46 -4.60 15.05
C LEU A 78 8.92 -4.20 14.80
N GLU A 79 9.18 -2.89 14.79
CA GLU A 79 10.54 -2.32 14.68
C GLU A 79 11.43 -2.76 15.85
N GLU A 80 10.89 -2.98 17.05
CA GLU A 80 11.66 -3.46 18.21
C GLU A 80 12.15 -4.91 18.05
N ASP A 81 11.49 -5.73 17.21
CA ASP A 81 11.86 -7.12 16.94
C ASP A 81 12.87 -7.23 15.79
N ASP A 82 12.90 -6.26 14.90
CA ASP A 82 13.78 -6.22 13.73
C ASP A 82 14.16 -4.76 13.39
N PRO A 83 15.08 -4.14 14.16
CA PRO A 83 15.44 -2.73 14.02
C PRO A 83 16.12 -2.40 12.68
N TYR A 84 15.71 -1.30 12.06
CA TYR A 84 16.21 -0.86 10.76
C TYR A 84 17.69 -0.52 10.75
N GLY A 85 18.38 -0.93 9.66
CA GLY A 85 19.65 -0.36 9.23
C GLY A 85 20.87 -1.27 9.41
N ASP A 86 20.74 -2.47 9.96
CA ASP A 86 21.84 -3.43 10.06
C ASP A 86 21.95 -4.38 8.85
N GLY A 87 20.94 -4.37 7.97
CA GLY A 87 20.88 -5.18 6.76
C GLY A 87 20.68 -6.67 7.03
N TYR A 88 20.15 -7.00 8.19
CA TYR A 88 19.84 -8.35 8.62
C TYR A 88 18.44 -8.39 9.23
N SER A 89 17.69 -9.43 8.93
CA SER A 89 16.38 -9.67 9.51
C SER A 89 16.31 -11.07 10.12
N PRO A 90 15.87 -11.22 11.39
CA PRO A 90 15.74 -12.51 12.05
C PRO A 90 14.70 -13.41 11.35
N GLU A 91 14.97 -14.72 11.32
CA GLU A 91 14.00 -15.71 10.85
C GLU A 91 12.89 -15.96 11.87
N GLY A 92 11.69 -16.27 11.40
CA GLY A 92 10.58 -16.75 12.21
C GLY A 92 9.79 -15.67 12.96
N LEU A 93 9.94 -14.41 12.58
CA LEU A 93 9.05 -13.35 13.03
C LEU A 93 7.69 -13.50 12.36
N GLU A 94 6.63 -13.23 13.11
CA GLU A 94 5.24 -13.35 12.64
C GLU A 94 4.60 -11.98 12.51
N ALA A 95 3.67 -11.85 11.55
CA ALA A 95 2.87 -10.65 11.39
C ALA A 95 2.10 -10.32 12.67
N VAL A 96 2.04 -9.05 13.03
CA VAL A 96 1.30 -8.58 14.22
C VAL A 96 -0.08 -8.01 13.88
N VAL A 97 -0.33 -7.73 12.60
CA VAL A 97 -1.64 -7.39 12.04
C VAL A 97 -1.77 -8.00 10.65
N HIS A 98 -3.00 -8.17 10.17
CA HIS A 98 -3.29 -8.64 8.81
C HIS A 98 -3.92 -7.53 7.96
N LEU A 99 -3.33 -7.28 6.78
CA LEU A 99 -3.93 -6.40 5.79
C LEU A 99 -5.15 -7.07 5.14
N GLN A 100 -6.30 -6.39 5.17
CA GLN A 100 -7.53 -6.81 4.53
C GLN A 100 -7.90 -5.98 3.32
N GLU A 101 -7.45 -4.71 3.28
CA GLU A 101 -7.77 -3.80 2.18
C GLU A 101 -6.69 -2.74 2.01
N ALA A 102 -6.21 -2.59 0.77
CA ALA A 102 -5.42 -1.46 0.32
C ALA A 102 -6.01 -0.93 -0.99
N GLN A 103 -6.21 0.37 -1.08
CA GLN A 103 -6.83 0.99 -2.25
C GLN A 103 -5.81 1.84 -3.02
N VAL A 104 -5.85 1.74 -4.35
CA VAL A 104 -5.08 2.59 -5.26
C VAL A 104 -6.00 3.66 -5.80
N LEU A 105 -5.76 4.90 -5.41
CA LEU A 105 -6.58 6.03 -5.78
C LEU A 105 -6.28 6.48 -7.22
N GLU A 106 -7.28 7.04 -7.86
CA GLU A 106 -7.16 7.57 -9.22
C GLU A 106 -6.07 8.65 -9.30
N SER A 107 -5.27 8.57 -10.37
CA SER A 107 -4.17 9.51 -10.64
C SER A 107 -4.67 10.95 -10.72
N LYS A 108 -3.98 11.86 -10.03
CA LYS A 108 -4.25 13.31 -10.02
C LYS A 108 -5.66 13.71 -9.52
N ASN A 109 -6.39 12.80 -8.89
CA ASN A 109 -7.64 13.12 -8.23
C ASN A 109 -7.39 13.69 -6.83
N TYR A 110 -7.04 14.96 -6.76
CA TYR A 110 -6.63 15.63 -5.53
C TYR A 110 -7.76 15.71 -4.49
N ASP A 111 -9.01 15.82 -4.92
CA ASP A 111 -10.15 15.79 -4.02
C ASP A 111 -10.28 14.44 -3.32
N ASN A 112 -10.06 13.34 -4.06
CA ASN A 112 -10.07 12.00 -3.49
C ASN A 112 -8.86 11.78 -2.56
N ILE A 113 -7.68 12.27 -2.93
CA ILE A 113 -6.47 12.22 -2.08
C ILE A 113 -6.72 12.97 -0.77
N LYS A 114 -7.20 14.22 -0.81
CA LYS A 114 -7.51 15.03 0.38
C LYS A 114 -8.56 14.37 1.26
N LYS A 115 -9.63 13.84 0.65
CA LYS A 115 -10.67 13.08 1.36
C LYS A 115 -10.08 11.86 2.06
N SER A 116 -9.18 11.15 1.40
CA SER A 116 -8.54 9.95 1.95
C SER A 116 -7.62 10.27 3.11
N VAL A 117 -6.81 11.35 3.01
CA VAL A 117 -6.00 11.86 4.13
C VAL A 117 -6.88 12.18 5.34
N PHE A 118 -8.03 12.80 5.13
CA PHE A 118 -8.95 13.15 6.21
C PHE A 118 -9.61 11.93 6.87
N LEU A 119 -9.99 10.91 6.06
CA LEU A 119 -10.76 9.76 6.54
C LEU A 119 -9.89 8.63 7.09
N TYR A 120 -8.72 8.41 6.49
CA TYR A 120 -7.92 7.21 6.71
C TYR A 120 -6.50 7.49 7.19
N GLY A 121 -6.00 8.71 7.05
CA GLY A 121 -4.63 9.06 7.40
C GLY A 121 -3.73 9.26 6.18
N GLY A 122 -2.44 8.91 6.30
CA GLY A 122 -1.45 9.17 5.26
C GLY A 122 -1.74 8.43 3.95
N VAL A 123 -1.49 9.11 2.84
CA VAL A 123 -1.57 8.55 1.49
C VAL A 123 -0.14 8.38 0.97
N GLN A 124 0.31 7.14 0.79
CA GLN A 124 1.58 6.87 0.10
C GLN A 124 1.49 7.40 -1.32
N SER A 125 2.46 8.20 -1.73
CA SER A 125 2.55 8.76 -3.08
C SER A 125 4.00 8.78 -3.54
N SER A 126 4.21 8.99 -4.84
CA SER A 126 5.54 8.97 -5.44
C SER A 126 5.83 10.29 -6.14
N LEU A 127 7.09 10.69 -6.17
CA LEU A 127 7.56 11.84 -6.93
C LEU A 127 8.96 11.62 -7.51
N TYR A 128 9.34 12.45 -8.48
CA TYR A 128 10.72 12.53 -8.90
C TYR A 128 11.47 13.43 -7.93
N MET A 129 12.43 12.85 -7.22
CA MET A 129 13.30 13.58 -6.31
C MET A 129 14.71 13.60 -6.88
N GLU A 130 15.19 14.79 -7.28
CA GLU A 130 16.54 14.96 -7.83
C GLU A 130 17.63 14.72 -6.76
N MET A 131 17.31 15.00 -5.50
CA MET A 131 18.21 14.76 -4.37
C MET A 131 18.20 13.29 -3.97
N PRO A 132 19.36 12.65 -3.81
CA PRO A 132 19.43 11.26 -3.33
C PRO A 132 19.28 11.12 -1.80
N ASP A 133 19.52 12.19 -1.03
CA ASP A 133 19.44 12.21 0.43
C ASP A 133 19.25 13.63 0.99
N SER A 134 19.06 13.73 2.29
CA SER A 134 18.87 15.01 3.03
C SER A 134 20.07 15.97 2.99
N ARG A 135 21.25 15.51 2.63
CA ARG A 135 22.49 16.30 2.58
C ARG A 135 22.77 16.88 1.21
N SER A 136 22.02 16.47 0.22
CA SER A 136 22.11 16.95 -1.16
C SER A 136 21.22 18.16 -1.37
N THR A 137 21.51 18.94 -2.40
CA THR A 137 20.72 20.10 -2.80
C THR A 137 20.11 19.90 -4.18
N SER A 138 19.00 20.54 -4.46
CA SER A 138 18.34 20.54 -5.77
C SER A 138 17.88 21.94 -6.14
N ILE A 139 17.91 22.26 -7.43
CA ILE A 139 17.32 23.49 -7.94
C ILE A 139 15.79 23.52 -7.81
N TYR A 140 15.14 22.37 -7.56
CA TYR A 140 13.69 22.23 -7.39
C TYR A 140 13.25 22.33 -5.93
N TYR A 141 14.20 22.36 -4.98
CA TYR A 141 13.94 22.41 -3.54
C TYR A 141 14.38 23.76 -2.94
N ASP A 142 13.47 24.44 -2.23
CA ASP A 142 13.79 25.63 -1.43
C ASP A 142 13.94 25.24 0.05
N GLU A 143 15.16 25.28 0.56
CA GLU A 143 15.49 24.90 1.94
C GLU A 143 14.91 25.87 2.99
N ASN A 144 14.59 27.12 2.63
CA ASN A 144 14.04 28.10 3.56
C ASN A 144 12.52 28.01 3.66
N LYS A 145 11.88 27.41 2.65
CA LYS A 145 10.43 27.22 2.54
C LYS A 145 10.01 25.77 2.66
N TYR A 146 11.00 24.87 2.69
CA TYR A 146 10.78 23.42 2.69
C TYR A 146 9.86 22.98 1.54
N SER A 147 10.02 23.58 0.37
CA SER A 147 9.11 23.41 -0.75
C SER A 147 9.79 22.78 -1.96
N TYR A 148 9.11 21.85 -2.60
CA TYR A 148 9.58 21.12 -3.77
C TYR A 148 8.58 21.19 -4.90
N CYS A 149 9.05 21.43 -6.12
CA CYS A 149 8.25 21.38 -7.33
C CYS A 149 9.11 21.00 -8.53
N TYR A 150 8.89 19.83 -9.07
CA TYR A 150 9.49 19.37 -10.33
C TYR A 150 8.46 19.39 -11.44
N ILE A 151 8.74 20.11 -12.52
CA ILE A 151 7.93 20.14 -13.74
C ILE A 151 8.80 19.64 -14.89
N GLY A 152 8.56 18.40 -15.32
CA GLY A 152 9.39 17.77 -16.34
C GLY A 152 8.96 16.34 -16.69
N PRO A 153 9.74 15.66 -17.58
CA PRO A 153 9.39 14.35 -18.10
C PRO A 153 9.88 13.16 -17.24
N GLU A 154 10.67 13.43 -16.20
CA GLU A 154 11.24 12.35 -15.38
C GLU A 154 10.14 11.63 -14.62
N LYS A 155 10.33 10.32 -14.46
CA LYS A 155 9.40 9.46 -13.73
C LYS A 155 9.70 9.48 -12.24
N PRO A 156 8.73 9.12 -11.39
CA PRO A 156 8.96 8.97 -9.95
C PRO A 156 10.13 8.03 -9.66
N ASN A 157 10.92 8.39 -8.67
CA ASN A 157 12.04 7.60 -8.15
C ASN A 157 12.11 7.58 -6.62
N HIS A 158 11.12 8.20 -5.95
CA HIS A 158 11.08 8.33 -4.50
C HIS A 158 9.64 8.30 -4.00
N ASP A 159 9.41 7.56 -2.91
CA ASP A 159 8.11 7.48 -2.25
C ASP A 159 8.10 8.32 -0.98
N ILE A 160 6.95 8.97 -0.77
CA ILE A 160 6.63 9.83 0.37
C ILE A 160 5.20 9.55 0.85
N VAL A 161 4.81 10.17 1.96
CA VAL A 161 3.45 10.09 2.46
C VAL A 161 2.81 11.46 2.49
N ILE A 162 1.71 11.64 1.76
CA ILE A 162 0.88 12.84 1.86
C ILE A 162 0.11 12.77 3.18
N ILE A 163 0.35 13.74 4.07
CA ILE A 163 -0.23 13.81 5.42
C ILE A 163 -1.16 15.01 5.61
N GLY A 164 -1.26 15.87 4.62
CA GLY A 164 -2.09 17.06 4.66
C GLY A 164 -2.01 17.88 3.38
N TRP A 165 -2.59 19.06 3.42
CA TRP A 165 -2.54 20.02 2.31
C TRP A 165 -2.75 21.46 2.79
N ASP A 166 -2.32 22.41 1.96
CA ASP A 166 -2.62 23.83 2.11
C ASP A 166 -2.96 24.41 0.74
N ASP A 167 -4.26 24.69 0.52
CA ASP A 167 -4.75 25.23 -0.76
C ASP A 167 -4.28 26.67 -1.01
N THR A 168 -3.77 27.34 0.01
CA THR A 168 -3.30 28.74 -0.04
C THR A 168 -1.77 28.86 0.01
N TYR A 169 -1.05 27.73 -0.03
CA TYR A 169 0.42 27.77 -0.02
C TYR A 169 0.92 28.50 -1.24
N PRO A 170 1.65 29.65 -1.07
CA PRO A 170 1.95 30.53 -2.19
C PRO A 170 2.86 29.90 -3.24
N ALA A 171 2.52 30.06 -4.53
CA ALA A 171 3.36 29.66 -5.65
C ALA A 171 4.77 30.28 -5.57
N SER A 172 4.89 31.51 -5.06
CA SER A 172 6.16 32.21 -4.86
C SER A 172 7.10 31.59 -3.81
N ASN A 173 6.63 30.58 -3.06
CA ASN A 173 7.47 29.84 -2.12
C ASN A 173 8.30 28.75 -2.79
N PHE A 174 8.04 28.43 -4.06
CA PHE A 174 8.80 27.43 -4.81
C PHE A 174 9.94 28.12 -5.60
N THR A 175 11.07 27.42 -5.74
CA THR A 175 12.23 27.93 -6.50
C THR A 175 11.85 28.29 -7.94
N PHE A 176 11.04 27.46 -8.59
CA PHE A 176 10.40 27.76 -9.86
C PHE A 176 8.92 27.94 -9.59
N GLU A 177 8.45 29.17 -9.67
CA GLU A 177 7.06 29.53 -9.39
C GLU A 177 6.11 28.76 -10.32
N PRO A 178 5.25 27.86 -9.78
CA PRO A 178 4.26 27.14 -10.56
C PRO A 178 3.09 28.04 -10.98
N GLU A 179 2.16 27.51 -11.78
CA GLU A 179 1.04 28.28 -12.34
C GLU A 179 0.04 28.81 -11.28
N GLY A 180 0.09 28.31 -10.07
CA GLY A 180 -0.83 28.73 -9.00
C GLY A 180 -0.42 28.22 -7.63
N ASP A 181 -1.19 28.68 -6.63
CA ASP A 181 -1.01 28.32 -5.23
C ASP A 181 -1.47 26.90 -4.95
N GLY A 182 -1.08 26.38 -3.79
CA GLY A 182 -1.47 25.10 -3.25
C GLY A 182 -0.37 24.05 -3.22
N ALA A 183 -0.31 23.33 -2.12
CA ALA A 183 0.66 22.27 -1.89
C ALA A 183 0.07 21.12 -1.07
N PHE A 184 0.57 19.90 -1.30
CA PHE A 184 0.48 18.82 -0.35
C PHE A 184 1.55 18.97 0.73
N ILE A 185 1.21 18.60 1.95
CA ILE A 185 2.13 18.47 3.08
C ILE A 185 2.54 17.00 3.11
N CYS A 186 3.83 16.74 2.94
CA CYS A 186 4.37 15.41 2.76
C CYS A 186 5.39 15.06 3.84
N ALA A 187 5.30 13.87 4.41
CA ALA A 187 6.33 13.28 5.25
C ALA A 187 7.33 12.52 4.39
N ASN A 188 8.62 12.72 4.67
CA ASN A 188 9.73 12.04 4.02
C ASN A 188 10.38 11.02 4.96
N SER A 189 11.24 10.18 4.43
CA SER A 189 12.02 9.15 5.14
C SER A 189 13.53 9.51 5.21
N TRP A 190 13.85 10.78 5.44
CA TRP A 190 15.22 11.28 5.51
C TRP A 190 15.57 11.92 6.86
N GLY A 191 14.88 11.50 7.93
CA GLY A 191 15.08 11.99 9.28
C GLY A 191 14.53 13.40 9.52
N GLU A 192 14.58 13.82 10.77
CA GLU A 192 14.05 15.11 11.23
C GLU A 192 14.89 16.32 10.77
N GLU A 193 16.12 16.08 10.30
CA GLU A 193 17.01 17.13 9.77
C GLU A 193 16.58 17.63 8.37
N PHE A 194 15.75 16.85 7.67
CA PHE A 194 15.19 17.26 6.37
C PHE A 194 13.90 18.07 6.57
N GLY A 195 13.75 19.15 5.83
CA GLY A 195 12.52 19.95 5.83
C GLY A 195 12.19 20.57 7.19
N ASP A 196 10.91 20.69 7.50
CA ASP A 196 10.45 21.03 8.85
C ASP A 196 10.23 19.73 9.63
N ARG A 197 11.28 19.24 10.28
CA ARG A 197 11.28 17.98 11.05
C ARG A 197 10.78 16.78 10.24
N GLY A 198 11.36 16.61 9.05
CA GLY A 198 11.03 15.52 8.13
C GLY A 198 9.82 15.78 7.22
N VAL A 199 9.20 16.95 7.32
CA VAL A 199 8.01 17.32 6.53
C VAL A 199 8.36 18.44 5.55
N PHE A 200 7.76 18.40 4.36
CA PHE A 200 7.96 19.39 3.32
C PHE A 200 6.71 19.60 2.47
N TYR A 201 6.70 20.64 1.66
CA TYR A 201 5.57 21.02 0.81
C TYR A 201 5.85 20.64 -0.64
N VAL A 202 4.94 19.93 -1.29
CA VAL A 202 5.03 19.59 -2.71
C VAL A 202 3.89 20.28 -3.45
N SER A 203 4.24 21.07 -4.47
CA SER A 203 3.26 21.81 -5.26
C SER A 203 2.22 20.89 -5.90
N TYR A 204 0.96 21.31 -5.97
CA TYR A 204 -0.07 20.64 -6.77
C TYR A 204 0.29 20.55 -8.26
N TYR A 205 1.19 21.42 -8.73
CA TYR A 205 1.68 21.48 -10.10
C TYR A 205 2.91 20.60 -10.36
N ASP A 206 3.45 19.91 -9.34
CA ASP A 206 4.50 18.92 -9.53
C ASP A 206 4.04 17.84 -10.51
N SER A 207 4.93 17.42 -11.43
CA SER A 207 4.55 16.49 -12.49
C SER A 207 4.12 15.12 -11.98
N ASN A 208 4.64 14.68 -10.86
CA ASN A 208 4.49 13.30 -10.37
C ASN A 208 3.61 13.17 -9.13
N ILE A 209 3.54 14.19 -8.26
CA ILE A 209 2.72 14.11 -7.05
C ILE A 209 1.26 13.75 -7.40
N GLY A 210 0.69 12.81 -6.68
CA GLY A 210 -0.67 12.35 -6.90
C GLY A 210 -0.88 11.44 -8.13
N VAL A 211 0.19 11.04 -8.84
CA VAL A 211 0.09 10.07 -9.96
C VAL A 211 -0.12 8.66 -9.44
N HIS A 212 0.65 8.24 -8.46
CA HIS A 212 0.50 6.96 -7.76
C HIS A 212 0.11 7.25 -6.31
N ASN A 213 -0.99 6.69 -5.84
CA ASN A 213 -1.51 6.96 -4.51
C ASN A 213 -2.08 5.70 -3.91
N VAL A 214 -1.65 5.34 -2.71
CA VAL A 214 -2.10 4.14 -1.99
C VAL A 214 -2.54 4.49 -0.58
N ILE A 215 -3.66 3.93 -0.16
CA ILE A 215 -4.16 3.97 1.21
C ILE A 215 -4.39 2.55 1.73
N TYR A 216 -4.16 2.35 3.03
CA TYR A 216 -4.33 1.07 3.71
C TYR A 216 -5.56 1.19 4.62
N THR A 217 -6.70 0.70 4.17
CA THR A 217 -8.02 1.00 4.77
C THR A 217 -8.63 -0.15 5.57
N GLY A 218 -8.13 -1.37 5.40
CA GLY A 218 -8.59 -2.54 6.15
C GLY A 218 -7.43 -3.24 6.84
N ILE A 219 -7.37 -3.16 8.17
CA ILE A 219 -6.35 -3.81 8.98
C ILE A 219 -7.06 -4.50 10.14
N GLU A 220 -6.75 -5.79 10.35
CA GLU A 220 -7.33 -6.59 11.43
C GLU A 220 -6.22 -7.24 12.26
N GLY A 221 -6.54 -7.67 13.49
CA GLY A 221 -5.63 -8.48 14.30
C GLY A 221 -5.41 -9.86 13.70
N THR A 222 -4.35 -10.53 14.13
CA THR A 222 -3.95 -11.86 13.61
C THR A 222 -4.88 -13.00 14.05
N ASP A 223 -5.84 -12.72 14.93
CA ASP A 223 -6.89 -13.63 15.38
C ASP A 223 -8.13 -13.65 14.46
N ASN A 224 -8.07 -12.96 13.32
CA ASN A 224 -9.18 -12.87 12.37
C ASN A 224 -9.42 -14.19 11.59
N TYR A 225 -8.37 -14.90 11.19
CA TYR A 225 -8.41 -16.18 10.48
C TYR A 225 -7.24 -17.07 10.91
N ASP A 226 -7.47 -18.40 10.94
CA ASP A 226 -6.45 -19.37 11.31
C ASP A 226 -5.51 -19.73 10.14
N ASN A 227 -6.01 -19.69 8.92
CA ASN A 227 -5.29 -20.11 7.72
C ASN A 227 -5.48 -19.15 6.54
N ILE A 228 -4.44 -19.06 5.71
CA ILE A 228 -4.49 -18.40 4.40
C ILE A 228 -4.06 -19.39 3.32
N TYR A 229 -4.84 -19.46 2.23
CA TYR A 229 -4.51 -20.20 1.02
C TYR A 229 -4.21 -19.22 -0.09
N GLN A 230 -2.99 -19.25 -0.60
CA GLN A 230 -2.57 -18.37 -1.69
C GLN A 230 -1.45 -18.99 -2.52
N THR A 231 -1.34 -18.55 -3.77
CA THR A 231 -0.30 -18.97 -4.72
C THR A 231 0.51 -17.81 -5.26
N ASP A 232 0.02 -16.59 -5.07
CA ASP A 232 0.51 -15.36 -5.69
C ASP A 232 1.32 -14.52 -4.69
N LEU A 233 2.42 -15.10 -4.16
CA LEU A 233 3.21 -14.45 -3.09
C LEU A 233 3.88 -13.12 -3.51
N CYS A 234 4.05 -12.91 -4.81
CA CYS A 234 4.49 -11.61 -5.34
C CYS A 234 3.32 -10.64 -5.62
N GLY A 235 2.09 -11.02 -5.28
CA GLY A 235 0.91 -10.20 -5.46
C GLY A 235 0.64 -9.84 -6.93
N TRP A 236 0.28 -8.59 -7.17
CA TRP A 236 0.05 -8.11 -8.52
C TRP A 236 1.37 -7.75 -9.20
N VAL A 237 1.74 -8.50 -10.23
CA VAL A 237 2.97 -8.29 -11.03
C VAL A 237 2.67 -8.00 -12.50
N GLY A 238 1.43 -8.09 -12.92
CA GLY A 238 1.00 -7.84 -14.27
C GLY A 238 -0.47 -8.12 -14.49
N GLN A 239 -0.96 -7.77 -15.67
CA GLN A 239 -2.36 -7.92 -16.06
C GLN A 239 -2.48 -8.68 -17.35
N ILE A 240 -3.41 -9.64 -17.39
CA ILE A 240 -3.77 -10.41 -18.58
C ILE A 240 -5.28 -10.24 -18.79
N GLY A 241 -5.71 -10.09 -20.05
CA GLY A 241 -7.11 -9.97 -20.40
C GLY A 241 -7.39 -10.47 -21.81
N TYR A 242 -8.67 -10.44 -22.20
CA TYR A 242 -9.18 -10.93 -23.48
C TYR A 242 -9.74 -9.79 -24.36
N ASP A 243 -9.20 -8.57 -24.20
CA ASP A 243 -9.74 -7.33 -24.82
C ASP A 243 -11.22 -7.10 -24.50
N ARG A 244 -11.60 -7.40 -23.25
CA ARG A 244 -12.95 -7.22 -22.71
C ARG A 244 -12.84 -6.62 -21.30
N ASP A 245 -13.91 -5.98 -20.87
CA ASP A 245 -14.08 -5.35 -19.55
C ASP A 245 -14.52 -6.34 -18.45
N TYR A 246 -14.47 -7.63 -18.73
CA TYR A 246 -14.78 -8.68 -17.77
C TYR A 246 -13.92 -9.92 -18.00
N ALA A 247 -13.67 -10.66 -16.90
CA ALA A 247 -13.00 -11.95 -16.94
C ALA A 247 -13.46 -12.86 -15.79
N TYR A 248 -13.29 -14.17 -15.99
CA TYR A 248 -13.30 -15.16 -14.91
C TYR A 248 -11.86 -15.58 -14.62
N PHE A 249 -11.51 -15.67 -13.36
CA PHE A 249 -10.28 -16.31 -12.91
C PHE A 249 -10.54 -17.19 -11.70
N ALA A 250 -9.69 -18.19 -11.48
CA ALA A 250 -9.88 -19.14 -10.38
C ALA A 250 -8.55 -19.68 -9.86
N ASN A 251 -8.52 -19.94 -8.56
CA ASN A 251 -7.50 -20.74 -7.92
C ASN A 251 -8.13 -22.01 -7.33
N VAL A 252 -7.38 -23.11 -7.38
CA VAL A 252 -7.78 -24.40 -6.83
C VAL A 252 -6.90 -24.72 -5.63
N TYR A 253 -7.54 -25.06 -4.51
CA TYR A 253 -6.87 -25.38 -3.26
C TYR A 253 -7.28 -26.75 -2.76
N THR A 254 -6.53 -27.27 -1.81
CA THR A 254 -6.86 -28.46 -1.04
C THR A 254 -6.90 -28.08 0.44
N ALA A 255 -8.00 -28.31 1.12
CA ALA A 255 -8.14 -28.01 2.53
C ALA A 255 -7.16 -28.83 3.38
N ASN A 256 -6.42 -28.15 4.26
CA ASN A 256 -5.41 -28.79 5.12
C ASN A 256 -6.04 -29.50 6.32
N ASP A 257 -7.22 -29.05 6.74
CA ASP A 257 -7.96 -29.59 7.88
C ASP A 257 -9.48 -29.48 7.62
N ASP A 258 -10.30 -29.95 8.57
CA ASP A 258 -11.73 -29.63 8.62
C ASP A 258 -11.87 -28.17 9.06
N GLU A 259 -12.23 -27.32 8.15
CA GLU A 259 -12.23 -25.87 8.35
C GLU A 259 -13.39 -25.17 7.62
N SER A 260 -13.50 -23.85 7.78
CA SER A 260 -14.51 -23.07 7.09
C SER A 260 -13.88 -21.95 6.26
N LEU A 261 -14.27 -21.83 5.00
CA LEU A 261 -13.99 -20.65 4.20
C LEU A 261 -14.82 -19.47 4.72
N GLU A 262 -14.18 -18.38 5.08
CA GLU A 262 -14.81 -17.18 5.65
C GLU A 262 -14.65 -15.94 4.80
N ALA A 263 -13.58 -15.86 3.99
CA ALA A 263 -13.29 -14.72 3.14
C ALA A 263 -12.52 -15.12 1.88
N VAL A 264 -12.59 -14.26 0.87
CA VAL A 264 -11.84 -14.39 -0.38
C VAL A 264 -11.17 -13.06 -0.68
N ALA A 265 -9.87 -13.08 -0.96
CA ALA A 265 -9.12 -11.89 -1.29
C ALA A 265 -8.61 -11.93 -2.74
N PHE A 266 -8.62 -10.76 -3.39
CA PHE A 266 -8.12 -10.59 -4.76
C PHE A 266 -7.84 -9.13 -5.10
N TYR A 267 -7.12 -8.92 -6.20
CA TYR A 267 -6.84 -7.60 -6.74
C TYR A 267 -7.91 -7.17 -7.74
N SER A 268 -8.41 -5.94 -7.59
CA SER A 268 -9.18 -5.23 -8.60
C SER A 268 -8.29 -4.18 -9.26
N VAL A 269 -8.21 -4.19 -10.60
CA VAL A 269 -7.25 -3.36 -11.35
C VAL A 269 -7.85 -2.06 -11.89
N ALA A 270 -9.15 -1.86 -11.73
CA ALA A 270 -9.85 -0.68 -12.22
C ALA A 270 -10.80 -0.11 -11.16
N PRO A 271 -11.08 1.21 -11.20
CA PRO A 271 -12.14 1.80 -10.38
C PRO A 271 -13.52 1.32 -10.85
N ASP A 272 -14.52 1.47 -9.97
CA ASP A 272 -15.92 1.14 -10.21
C ASP A 272 -16.16 -0.29 -10.72
N SER A 273 -15.32 -1.23 -10.28
CA SER A 273 -15.40 -2.64 -10.67
C SER A 273 -16.48 -3.39 -9.90
N SER A 274 -17.30 -4.16 -10.61
CA SER A 274 -18.23 -5.11 -10.00
C SER A 274 -17.60 -6.51 -9.95
N TYR A 275 -17.94 -7.29 -8.92
CA TYR A 275 -17.43 -8.65 -8.77
C TYR A 275 -18.52 -9.63 -8.35
N GLU A 276 -18.33 -10.89 -8.70
CA GLU A 276 -19.06 -12.03 -8.19
C GLU A 276 -18.06 -13.10 -7.75
N ILE A 277 -18.25 -13.67 -6.54
CA ILE A 277 -17.39 -14.72 -5.98
C ILE A 277 -18.18 -16.02 -5.91
N TYR A 278 -17.60 -17.08 -6.45
CA TYR A 278 -18.20 -18.42 -6.48
C TYR A 278 -17.26 -19.45 -5.86
N ILE A 279 -17.83 -20.55 -5.40
CA ILE A 279 -17.09 -21.75 -4.99
C ILE A 279 -17.50 -22.96 -5.83
N VAL A 280 -16.53 -23.83 -6.11
CA VAL A 280 -16.72 -25.23 -6.54
C VAL A 280 -16.22 -26.12 -5.41
N GLU A 281 -17.13 -26.77 -4.67
CA GLU A 281 -16.82 -27.48 -3.42
C GLU A 281 -16.14 -28.85 -3.63
N ASP A 282 -16.34 -29.51 -4.76
CA ASP A 282 -15.74 -30.80 -5.12
C ASP A 282 -15.08 -30.69 -6.49
N PHE A 283 -13.94 -29.99 -6.53
CA PHE A 283 -13.22 -29.73 -7.77
C PHE A 283 -12.45 -30.95 -8.22
N LYS A 284 -12.73 -31.45 -9.42
CA LYS A 284 -12.04 -32.59 -10.07
C LYS A 284 -11.24 -32.16 -11.29
N ASP A 285 -11.86 -31.41 -12.17
CA ASP A 285 -11.32 -30.95 -13.46
C ASP A 285 -12.03 -29.67 -13.94
N GLU A 286 -11.73 -29.20 -15.13
CA GLU A 286 -12.33 -28.01 -15.72
C GLU A 286 -13.88 -28.09 -15.84
N ALA A 287 -14.44 -29.28 -16.02
CA ALA A 287 -15.90 -29.44 -16.10
C ALA A 287 -16.60 -29.09 -14.77
N SER A 288 -15.86 -29.18 -13.65
CA SER A 288 -16.36 -28.83 -12.32
C SER A 288 -16.73 -27.36 -12.19
N PHE A 289 -16.16 -26.47 -12.99
CA PHE A 289 -16.55 -25.04 -12.98
C PHE A 289 -18.03 -24.81 -13.33
N SER A 290 -18.67 -25.74 -14.02
CA SER A 290 -20.11 -25.68 -14.33
C SER A 290 -21.00 -25.79 -13.10
N THR A 291 -20.50 -26.35 -12.00
CA THR A 291 -21.22 -26.53 -10.73
C THR A 291 -20.98 -25.39 -9.71
N ARG A 292 -20.27 -24.34 -10.13
CA ARG A 292 -19.97 -23.22 -9.23
C ARG A 292 -21.22 -22.61 -8.62
N ARG A 293 -21.15 -22.35 -7.33
CA ARG A 293 -22.22 -21.74 -6.53
C ARG A 293 -21.80 -20.31 -6.12
N LEU A 294 -22.67 -19.34 -6.36
CA LEU A 294 -22.43 -17.96 -5.96
C LEU A 294 -22.38 -17.86 -4.43
N LEU A 295 -21.33 -17.22 -3.90
CA LEU A 295 -21.15 -16.90 -2.49
C LEU A 295 -21.60 -15.46 -2.18
N THR A 296 -21.10 -14.51 -2.94
CA THR A 296 -21.40 -13.08 -2.77
C THR A 296 -21.07 -12.30 -4.02
N LYS A 297 -21.53 -11.04 -4.06
CA LYS A 297 -21.20 -10.09 -5.11
C LYS A 297 -21.21 -8.67 -4.56
N GLY A 298 -20.53 -7.76 -5.24
CA GLY A 298 -20.45 -6.37 -4.83
C GLY A 298 -19.74 -5.48 -5.85
N THR A 299 -19.29 -4.32 -5.40
CA THR A 299 -18.56 -3.34 -6.21
C THR A 299 -17.44 -2.71 -5.39
N PHE A 300 -16.35 -2.32 -6.07
CA PHE A 300 -15.26 -1.53 -5.52
C PHE A 300 -15.19 -0.19 -6.23
N SER A 301 -15.07 0.89 -5.48
CA SER A 301 -14.96 2.23 -6.04
C SER A 301 -13.55 2.56 -6.55
N ASN A 302 -12.51 1.95 -5.97
CA ASN A 302 -11.12 2.14 -6.37
C ASN A 302 -10.51 0.79 -6.79
N ALA A 303 -9.44 0.83 -7.60
CA ALA A 303 -8.55 -0.31 -7.75
C ALA A 303 -7.89 -0.65 -6.40
N GLY A 304 -7.39 -1.88 -6.22
CA GLY A 304 -6.72 -2.25 -4.98
C GLY A 304 -6.73 -3.75 -4.68
N TYR A 305 -6.30 -4.08 -3.47
CA TYR A 305 -6.41 -5.40 -2.88
C TYR A 305 -7.56 -5.42 -1.87
N TYR A 306 -8.43 -6.42 -1.95
CA TYR A 306 -9.65 -6.51 -1.15
C TYR A 306 -9.86 -7.91 -0.62
N THR A 307 -10.13 -8.01 0.69
CA THR A 307 -10.62 -9.22 1.34
C THR A 307 -12.14 -9.09 1.53
N VAL A 308 -12.88 -9.93 0.84
CA VAL A 308 -14.34 -9.94 0.88
C VAL A 308 -14.81 -11.06 1.80
N LYS A 309 -15.43 -10.70 2.93
CA LYS A 309 -16.06 -11.66 3.84
C LYS A 309 -17.31 -12.26 3.17
N ILE A 310 -17.44 -13.57 3.21
CA ILE A 310 -18.62 -14.26 2.67
C ILE A 310 -19.73 -14.31 3.73
N PRO A 311 -21.01 -14.10 3.34
CA PRO A 311 -22.12 -14.04 4.30
C PRO A 311 -22.37 -15.35 5.06
N GLU A 312 -22.15 -16.48 4.40
CA GLU A 312 -22.34 -17.80 4.95
C GLU A 312 -21.05 -18.61 4.79
N LYS A 313 -20.48 -19.06 5.91
CA LYS A 313 -19.29 -19.90 5.93
C LYS A 313 -19.51 -21.18 5.16
N VAL A 314 -18.51 -21.61 4.40
CA VAL A 314 -18.53 -22.88 3.67
C VAL A 314 -17.62 -23.86 4.37
N ASN A 315 -18.17 -24.98 4.83
CA ASN A 315 -17.39 -26.04 5.45
C ASN A 315 -16.53 -26.74 4.39
N LEU A 316 -15.26 -26.92 4.68
CA LEU A 316 -14.29 -27.62 3.87
C LEU A 316 -13.82 -28.86 4.65
N GLU A 317 -13.86 -30.04 4.02
CA GLU A 317 -13.34 -31.27 4.62
C GLU A 317 -11.85 -31.42 4.34
N GLN A 318 -11.08 -31.92 5.31
CA GLN A 318 -9.67 -32.20 5.15
C GLN A 318 -9.38 -33.04 3.90
N GLY A 319 -8.44 -32.59 3.07
CA GLY A 319 -8.06 -33.21 1.80
C GLY A 319 -9.04 -32.95 0.65
N GLY A 320 -10.17 -32.29 0.90
CA GLY A 320 -11.12 -31.87 -0.12
C GLY A 320 -10.53 -30.81 -1.05
N ARG A 321 -10.68 -31.00 -2.37
CA ARG A 321 -10.28 -30.00 -3.36
C ARG A 321 -11.43 -29.07 -3.68
N TYR A 322 -11.17 -27.78 -3.64
CA TYR A 322 -12.15 -26.76 -3.99
C TYR A 322 -11.54 -25.68 -4.88
N ALA A 323 -12.38 -24.98 -5.61
CA ALA A 323 -11.95 -23.83 -6.39
C ALA A 323 -12.72 -22.59 -5.98
N ILE A 324 -12.00 -21.48 -5.84
CA ILE A 324 -12.59 -20.15 -5.74
C ILE A 324 -12.55 -19.53 -7.13
N VAL A 325 -13.71 -19.07 -7.58
CA VAL A 325 -13.87 -18.44 -8.90
C VAL A 325 -14.34 -17.00 -8.69
N VAL A 326 -13.65 -16.07 -9.29
CA VAL A 326 -14.02 -14.66 -9.29
C VAL A 326 -14.39 -14.25 -10.71
N TYR A 327 -15.52 -13.58 -10.84
CA TYR A 327 -15.91 -12.83 -12.02
C TYR A 327 -15.78 -11.35 -11.69
N ILE A 328 -15.13 -10.59 -12.56
CA ILE A 328 -14.88 -9.16 -12.39
C ILE A 328 -15.11 -8.43 -13.71
#